data_3987eb60d9857c442001db6b06610683
#
_entry.id   3987eb60d9857c442001db6b06610683
#
_cell.length_a   1.000
_cell.length_b   1.000
_cell.length_c   1.000
_cell.angle_alpha   90.00
_cell.angle_beta   90.00
_cell.angle_gamma   90.00
#
_symmetry.space_group_name_H-M   'P 1'
#
loop_
_entity.id
_entity.type
_entity.pdbx_description
1 polymer ?
#
loop_
_entity_poly.entity_id
_entity_poly.type
_entity_poly.pdbx_seq_one_letter_code
_entity_poly.pdbx_strand_id
1 'polypeptide(L)'
;MPQPPREPGKPREPRKPRKKIRVAVVAATTALVGALTALLLLLPGSGGASPHPVSADEAQRMALARFRAYEASPAEVTVRLPAAETGGGTITVRAVVDHHVHRAVGAYEIVDDTRTVQGLLAWDLEGIAVARPPAAAPGAEPGRTTARPPAPDIVTTAAQAVRRAGTLKREEWTRRPYSTAPLDRALRLVVSVAADRPDNAALLARSGPLWLRDERLDGHGYGVFSGPRPTPSVSASPADDSTLTYWIDTDGNLRRVTARMSPGHYATVDFVATRVRTGVPGAPWTKG
;
A
#
# COMPACT_ATOMS: atom_id res chain seq x y z
N MET A 1 -54.66 27.95 29.19
CA MET A 1 -54.63 26.82 30.17
C MET A 1 -53.44 27.02 31.07
N PRO A 2 -53.64 27.22 32.39
CA PRO A 2 -52.57 27.46 33.36
C PRO A 2 -51.95 26.14 33.85
N GLN A 3 -50.63 26.18 34.08
CA GLN A 3 -49.84 25.08 34.64
C GLN A 3 -50.15 24.86 36.14
N PRO A 4 -50.09 23.61 36.62
CA PRO A 4 -50.26 23.31 38.05
C PRO A 4 -48.97 23.61 38.87
N PRO A 5 -49.12 23.86 40.19
CA PRO A 5 -48.03 24.31 41.05
C PRO A 5 -47.11 23.18 41.50
N ARG A 6 -45.82 23.54 41.72
CA ARG A 6 -44.75 22.65 42.21
C ARG A 6 -44.88 22.41 43.71
N GLU A 7 -44.78 21.14 44.14
CA GLU A 7 -44.68 20.75 45.53
C GLU A 7 -43.32 21.05 46.16
N PRO A 8 -43.25 21.40 47.44
CA PRO A 8 -42.02 21.68 48.15
C PRO A 8 -41.34 20.41 48.65
N GLY A 9 -40.01 20.39 48.44
CA GLY A 9 -39.12 19.27 48.74
C GLY A 9 -38.90 19.03 50.25
N LYS A 10 -38.83 17.78 50.64
CA LYS A 10 -38.52 17.27 51.97
C LYS A 10 -37.05 17.57 52.39
N PRO A 11 -36.84 17.85 53.70
CA PRO A 11 -35.46 18.11 54.20
C PRO A 11 -34.62 16.83 54.27
N ARG A 12 -33.34 16.96 53.92
CA ARG A 12 -32.34 15.88 54.02
C ARG A 12 -31.77 15.80 55.45
N GLU A 13 -31.80 14.59 56.01
CA GLU A 13 -31.15 14.27 57.29
C GLU A 13 -29.60 14.28 57.17
N PRO A 14 -28.89 14.68 58.26
CA PRO A 14 -27.42 14.73 58.28
C PRO A 14 -26.82 13.33 58.51
N ARG A 15 -25.95 12.92 57.59
CA ARG A 15 -25.15 11.68 57.71
C ARG A 15 -23.99 11.85 58.71
N LYS A 16 -23.94 10.92 59.68
CA LYS A 16 -22.89 10.77 60.70
C LYS A 16 -21.50 10.48 60.10
N PRO A 17 -20.41 10.98 60.68
CA PRO A 17 -19.06 10.76 60.19
C PRO A 17 -18.54 9.36 60.58
N ARG A 18 -18.13 8.56 59.59
CA ARG A 18 -17.37 7.31 59.80
C ARG A 18 -15.90 7.60 59.97
N LYS A 19 -15.36 7.23 61.13
CA LYS A 19 -13.95 7.36 61.54
C LYS A 19 -13.04 6.37 60.79
N LYS A 20 -11.93 6.91 60.34
CA LYS A 20 -10.54 6.39 60.35
C LYS A 20 -10.29 4.88 60.13
N ILE A 21 -10.00 4.50 58.88
CA ILE A 21 -9.04 3.46 58.51
C ILE A 21 -8.53 3.83 57.11
N ARG A 22 -7.52 4.67 57.00
CA ARG A 22 -6.82 4.99 55.76
C ARG A 22 -5.43 5.58 56.02
N VAL A 23 -4.51 4.80 56.55
CA VAL A 23 -3.08 5.24 56.58
C VAL A 23 -2.09 4.13 56.14
N ALA A 24 -2.50 2.88 56.00
CA ALA A 24 -1.57 1.80 55.72
C ALA A 24 -1.47 1.32 54.24
N VAL A 25 -2.30 1.89 53.32
CA VAL A 25 -2.34 1.41 51.89
C VAL A 25 -1.60 2.33 50.92
N VAL A 26 -1.27 3.56 51.33
CA VAL A 26 -0.65 4.56 50.44
C VAL A 26 0.85 4.35 50.22
N ALA A 27 1.55 3.65 51.13
CA ALA A 27 2.98 3.45 51.03
C ALA A 27 3.39 2.29 50.08
N ALA A 28 2.49 1.33 49.81
CA ALA A 28 2.77 0.17 48.94
C ALA A 28 2.52 0.45 47.45
N THR A 29 1.65 1.41 47.12
CA THR A 29 1.30 1.74 45.73
C THR A 29 2.29 2.66 45.05
N THR A 30 3.01 3.51 45.80
CA THR A 30 4.03 4.40 45.24
C THR A 30 5.30 3.65 44.81
N ALA A 31 5.67 2.55 45.47
CA ALA A 31 6.83 1.74 45.09
C ALA A 31 6.56 0.90 43.80
N LEU A 32 5.33 0.49 43.56
CA LEU A 32 4.98 -0.33 42.37
C LEU A 32 4.90 0.53 41.09
N VAL A 33 4.43 1.79 41.20
CA VAL A 33 4.39 2.71 40.06
C VAL A 33 5.79 3.19 39.68
N GLY A 34 6.67 3.37 40.65
CA GLY A 34 8.09 3.72 40.40
C GLY A 34 8.88 2.60 39.70
N ALA A 35 8.62 1.34 40.05
CA ALA A 35 9.27 0.18 39.44
C ALA A 35 8.76 -0.08 38.01
N LEU A 36 7.48 0.16 37.73
CA LEU A 36 6.89 0.00 36.39
C LEU A 36 7.40 1.08 35.44
N THR A 37 7.57 2.32 35.92
CA THR A 37 8.12 3.42 35.11
C THR A 37 9.61 3.23 34.84
N ALA A 38 10.39 2.70 35.81
CA ALA A 38 11.79 2.38 35.60
C ALA A 38 12.01 1.18 34.68
N LEU A 39 11.09 0.19 34.69
CA LEU A 39 11.15 -0.98 33.79
C LEU A 39 10.78 -0.59 32.35
N LEU A 40 9.88 0.36 32.15
CA LEU A 40 9.54 0.92 30.82
C LEU A 40 10.70 1.76 30.24
N LEU A 41 11.56 2.36 31.08
CA LEU A 41 12.75 3.10 30.66
C LEU A 41 13.96 2.18 30.40
N LEU A 42 13.93 0.90 30.85
CA LEU A 42 14.98 -0.09 30.64
C LEU A 42 14.68 -1.08 29.50
N LEU A 43 13.48 -1.03 28.89
CA LEU A 43 13.26 -1.70 27.62
C LEU A 43 14.13 -1.00 26.57
N PRO A 44 15.08 -1.71 25.90
CA PRO A 44 15.88 -1.10 24.85
C PRO A 44 14.94 -0.59 23.78
N GLY A 45 14.81 0.71 23.76
CA GLY A 45 13.81 1.49 23.09
C GLY A 45 13.49 1.06 21.69
N SER A 46 12.24 0.89 21.45
CA SER A 46 11.62 1.52 20.30
C SER A 46 11.51 3.04 20.57
N GLY A 47 12.63 3.69 20.76
CA GLY A 47 12.76 5.14 20.69
C GLY A 47 12.60 5.53 19.22
N GLY A 48 11.45 5.24 18.62
CA GLY A 48 11.10 5.73 17.31
C GLY A 48 11.04 7.24 17.42
N ALA A 49 11.97 7.96 16.76
CA ALA A 49 11.88 9.39 16.62
C ALA A 49 10.47 9.75 16.13
N SER A 50 9.86 10.76 16.73
CA SER A 50 8.51 11.20 16.35
C SER A 50 8.51 11.69 14.90
N PRO A 51 7.44 11.49 14.13
CA PRO A 51 7.31 12.04 12.80
C PRO A 51 7.59 13.55 12.80
N HIS A 52 8.38 14.02 11.83
CA HIS A 52 8.78 15.41 11.73
C HIS A 52 8.72 15.90 10.28
N PRO A 53 8.59 17.22 10.01
CA PRO A 53 8.74 17.77 8.68
C PRO A 53 10.09 17.38 8.08
N VAL A 54 10.11 17.04 6.79
CA VAL A 54 11.35 16.62 6.13
C VAL A 54 12.42 17.73 6.20
N SER A 55 13.63 17.34 6.56
CA SER A 55 14.83 18.19 6.46
C SER A 55 15.21 18.46 5.00
N ALA A 56 16.18 19.34 4.75
CA ALA A 56 16.67 19.62 3.40
C ALA A 56 17.25 18.36 2.71
N ASP A 57 18.00 17.54 3.45
CA ASP A 57 18.61 16.31 2.93
C ASP A 57 17.55 15.23 2.65
N GLU A 58 16.54 15.12 3.49
CA GLU A 58 15.41 14.21 3.29
C GLU A 58 14.56 14.64 2.10
N ALA A 59 14.29 15.94 1.96
CA ALA A 59 13.60 16.48 0.78
C ALA A 59 14.40 16.25 -0.51
N GLN A 60 15.73 16.36 -0.45
CA GLN A 60 16.60 16.05 -1.60
C GLN A 60 16.52 14.56 -1.96
N ARG A 61 16.55 13.64 -0.98
CA ARG A 61 16.37 12.20 -1.23
C ARG A 61 15.00 11.90 -1.86
N MET A 62 13.94 12.49 -1.33
CA MET A 62 12.59 12.34 -1.89
C MET A 62 12.52 12.88 -3.33
N ALA A 63 13.16 14.03 -3.59
CA ALA A 63 13.18 14.64 -4.93
C ALA A 63 13.84 13.75 -5.98
N LEU A 64 14.83 12.95 -5.58
CA LEU A 64 15.52 12.01 -6.46
C LEU A 64 14.74 10.71 -6.68
N ALA A 65 13.86 10.31 -5.76
CA ALA A 65 13.29 8.96 -5.74
C ALA A 65 12.54 8.59 -7.02
N ARG A 66 11.74 9.49 -7.56
CA ARG A 66 10.98 9.27 -8.79
C ARG A 66 11.89 9.23 -10.02
N PHE A 67 12.90 10.08 -10.05
CA PHE A 67 13.89 10.12 -11.12
C PHE A 67 14.78 8.85 -11.11
N ARG A 68 15.21 8.41 -9.92
CA ARG A 68 15.95 7.15 -9.77
C ARG A 68 15.14 5.93 -10.22
N ALA A 69 13.85 5.90 -9.94
CA ALA A 69 12.97 4.86 -10.45
C ALA A 69 12.88 4.87 -11.98
N TYR A 70 12.87 6.05 -12.60
CA TYR A 70 12.91 6.21 -14.06
C TYR A 70 14.24 5.71 -14.64
N GLU A 71 15.39 6.17 -14.12
CA GLU A 71 16.71 5.73 -14.58
C GLU A 71 16.98 4.23 -14.38
N ALA A 72 16.34 3.65 -13.36
CA ALA A 72 16.47 2.23 -13.02
C ALA A 72 15.55 1.31 -13.83
N SER A 73 14.79 1.86 -14.76
CA SER A 73 13.86 1.14 -15.64
C SER A 73 14.60 0.33 -16.73
N PRO A 74 14.06 -0.80 -17.19
CA PRO A 74 12.88 -1.50 -16.70
C PRO A 74 13.07 -2.10 -15.30
N ALA A 75 11.98 -2.16 -14.51
CA ALA A 75 12.01 -2.69 -13.15
C ALA A 75 10.98 -3.81 -12.95
N GLU A 76 11.32 -4.79 -12.11
CA GLU A 76 10.36 -5.79 -11.64
C GLU A 76 9.62 -5.25 -10.41
N VAL A 77 8.31 -5.29 -10.45
CA VAL A 77 7.45 -4.81 -9.37
C VAL A 77 6.47 -5.88 -8.91
N THR A 78 6.14 -5.84 -7.64
CA THR A 78 5.03 -6.62 -7.07
C THR A 78 4.00 -5.66 -6.47
N VAL A 79 2.77 -5.75 -6.94
CA VAL A 79 1.62 -5.01 -6.37
C VAL A 79 0.79 -5.95 -5.53
N ARG A 80 0.46 -5.56 -4.30
CA ARG A 80 -0.43 -6.31 -3.39
C ARG A 80 -1.51 -5.39 -2.88
N LEU A 81 -2.74 -5.88 -2.89
CA LEU A 81 -3.88 -5.16 -2.31
C LEU A 81 -4.96 -6.16 -1.87
N PRO A 82 -5.82 -5.78 -0.89
CA PRO A 82 -6.97 -6.59 -0.53
C PRO A 82 -7.95 -6.72 -1.69
N ALA A 83 -8.52 -7.90 -1.87
CA ALA A 83 -9.59 -8.16 -2.82
C ALA A 83 -10.95 -7.78 -2.19
N ALA A 84 -11.20 -6.49 -2.04
CA ALA A 84 -12.35 -5.95 -1.32
C ALA A 84 -13.72 -6.38 -1.90
N GLU A 85 -13.77 -6.70 -3.20
CA GLU A 85 -15.03 -7.04 -3.91
C GLU A 85 -15.43 -8.51 -3.74
N THR A 86 -14.57 -9.37 -3.20
CA THR A 86 -14.78 -10.82 -3.08
C THR A 86 -15.00 -11.30 -1.65
N GLY A 87 -15.25 -10.39 -0.70
CA GLY A 87 -15.54 -10.76 0.70
C GLY A 87 -14.30 -11.11 1.53
N GLY A 88 -13.13 -10.95 0.99
CA GLY A 88 -11.83 -11.25 1.60
C GLY A 88 -10.86 -11.77 0.54
N GLY A 89 -9.58 -11.87 0.90
CA GLY A 89 -8.57 -12.36 -0.03
C GLY A 89 -7.56 -11.27 -0.45
N THR A 90 -6.67 -11.65 -1.36
CA THR A 90 -5.56 -10.78 -1.79
C THR A 90 -5.42 -10.83 -3.31
N ILE A 91 -5.20 -9.67 -3.90
CA ILE A 91 -4.76 -9.54 -5.29
C ILE A 91 -3.25 -9.31 -5.27
N THR A 92 -2.52 -10.14 -6.00
CA THR A 92 -1.08 -9.96 -6.24
C THR A 92 -0.84 -9.82 -7.73
N VAL A 93 -0.09 -8.78 -8.14
CA VAL A 93 0.38 -8.61 -9.51
C VAL A 93 1.90 -8.60 -9.50
N ARG A 94 2.53 -9.47 -10.30
CA ARG A 94 3.99 -9.47 -10.52
C ARG A 94 4.25 -9.05 -11.95
N ALA A 95 5.01 -7.98 -12.14
CA ALA A 95 5.15 -7.34 -13.44
C ALA A 95 6.54 -6.78 -13.69
N VAL A 96 6.87 -6.60 -14.96
CA VAL A 96 7.95 -5.70 -15.40
C VAL A 96 7.31 -4.40 -15.86
N VAL A 97 7.80 -3.29 -15.34
CA VAL A 97 7.42 -1.93 -15.74
C VAL A 97 8.59 -1.25 -16.44
N ASP A 98 8.29 -0.61 -17.55
CA ASP A 98 9.23 0.30 -18.23
C ASP A 98 8.68 1.72 -18.17
N HIS A 99 9.30 2.53 -17.34
CA HIS A 99 8.89 3.91 -17.11
C HIS A 99 9.27 4.85 -18.27
N HIS A 100 10.26 4.47 -19.13
CA HIS A 100 10.62 5.27 -20.30
C HIS A 100 9.47 5.33 -21.31
N VAL A 101 8.65 4.28 -21.37
CA VAL A 101 7.48 4.17 -22.25
C VAL A 101 6.15 4.08 -21.48
N HIS A 102 6.18 4.27 -20.16
CA HIS A 102 5.03 4.20 -19.26
C HIS A 102 4.16 2.95 -19.49
N ARG A 103 4.81 1.79 -19.56
CA ARG A 103 4.13 0.52 -19.88
C ARG A 103 4.57 -0.57 -18.93
N ALA A 104 3.65 -1.49 -18.64
CA ALA A 104 3.96 -2.66 -17.85
C ALA A 104 3.23 -3.90 -18.37
N VAL A 105 3.83 -5.05 -18.12
CA VAL A 105 3.26 -6.38 -18.40
C VAL A 105 3.53 -7.29 -17.21
N GLY A 106 2.51 -8.03 -16.78
CA GLY A 106 2.62 -8.91 -15.64
C GLY A 106 1.55 -10.00 -15.59
N ALA A 107 1.64 -10.81 -14.56
CA ALA A 107 0.61 -11.76 -14.18
C ALA A 107 -0.10 -11.29 -12.91
N TYR A 108 -1.40 -11.51 -12.86
CA TYR A 108 -2.18 -11.32 -11.65
C TYR A 108 -2.65 -12.65 -11.07
N GLU A 109 -2.78 -12.67 -9.76
CA GLU A 109 -3.36 -13.73 -8.98
C GLU A 109 -4.33 -13.13 -7.97
N ILE A 110 -5.55 -13.63 -7.96
CA ILE A 110 -6.58 -13.29 -6.97
C ILE A 110 -6.82 -14.55 -6.17
N VAL A 111 -6.53 -14.49 -4.88
CA VAL A 111 -6.78 -15.61 -3.96
C VAL A 111 -7.89 -15.18 -3.03
N ASP A 112 -9.00 -15.91 -3.03
CA ASP A 112 -10.06 -15.82 -2.04
C ASP A 112 -10.24 -17.17 -1.33
N ASP A 113 -11.15 -17.26 -0.38
CA ASP A 113 -11.36 -18.46 0.44
C ASP A 113 -11.80 -19.68 -0.38
N THR A 114 -12.29 -19.48 -1.59
CA THR A 114 -12.95 -20.52 -2.40
C THR A 114 -12.21 -20.85 -3.69
N ARG A 115 -11.44 -19.92 -4.20
CA ARG A 115 -10.82 -20.05 -5.53
C ARG A 115 -9.54 -19.21 -5.68
N THR A 116 -8.73 -19.62 -6.64
CA THR A 116 -7.63 -18.83 -7.18
C THR A 116 -7.90 -18.51 -8.64
N VAL A 117 -7.87 -17.24 -8.98
CA VAL A 117 -8.01 -16.76 -10.37
C VAL A 117 -6.70 -16.13 -10.80
N GLN A 118 -6.20 -16.52 -11.96
CA GLN A 118 -4.94 -16.01 -12.52
C GLN A 118 -5.16 -15.51 -13.94
N GLY A 119 -4.27 -14.65 -14.41
CA GLY A 119 -4.25 -14.19 -15.79
C GLY A 119 -3.08 -13.24 -16.06
N LEU A 120 -3.05 -12.70 -17.26
CA LEU A 120 -2.04 -11.73 -17.67
C LEU A 120 -2.66 -10.33 -17.76
N LEU A 121 -1.85 -9.34 -17.42
CA LEU A 121 -2.15 -7.92 -17.54
C LEU A 121 -1.09 -7.24 -18.40
N ALA A 122 -1.54 -6.35 -19.28
CA ALA A 122 -0.70 -5.35 -19.92
C ALA A 122 -1.38 -4.00 -19.76
N TRP A 123 -0.65 -2.95 -19.35
CA TRP A 123 -1.24 -1.64 -19.12
C TRP A 123 -0.25 -0.52 -19.42
N ASP A 124 -0.80 0.66 -19.70
CA ASP A 124 -0.08 1.91 -19.93
C ASP A 124 -0.83 3.08 -19.26
N LEU A 125 -0.56 4.32 -19.62
CA LEU A 125 -1.25 5.48 -19.06
C LEU A 125 -2.73 5.58 -19.48
N GLU A 126 -3.13 4.90 -20.56
CA GLU A 126 -4.47 5.02 -21.17
C GLU A 126 -5.44 3.93 -20.68
N GLY A 127 -4.93 2.73 -20.34
CA GLY A 127 -5.81 1.65 -19.94
C GLY A 127 -5.11 0.34 -19.63
N ILE A 128 -5.94 -0.70 -19.50
CA ILE A 128 -5.55 -2.05 -19.11
C ILE A 128 -6.06 -3.02 -20.16
N ALA A 129 -5.24 -4.00 -20.54
CA ALA A 129 -5.65 -5.18 -21.27
C ALA A 129 -5.48 -6.40 -20.38
N VAL A 130 -6.46 -7.28 -20.42
CA VAL A 130 -6.51 -8.53 -19.64
C VAL A 130 -6.55 -9.70 -20.60
N ALA A 131 -5.65 -10.66 -20.44
CA ALA A 131 -5.75 -11.96 -21.07
C ALA A 131 -5.98 -13.02 -19.99
N ARG A 132 -7.06 -13.74 -20.09
CA ARG A 132 -7.38 -14.87 -19.21
C ARG A 132 -6.75 -16.14 -19.75
N PRO A 133 -6.35 -17.09 -18.90
CA PRO A 133 -6.04 -18.42 -19.36
C PRO A 133 -7.26 -18.98 -20.11
N PRO A 134 -7.06 -19.77 -21.17
CA PRO A 134 -8.18 -20.47 -21.80
C PRO A 134 -8.95 -21.23 -20.72
N ALA A 135 -10.27 -21.03 -20.66
CA ALA A 135 -11.12 -21.79 -19.76
C ALA A 135 -10.87 -23.27 -20.03
N ALA A 136 -10.74 -24.09 -18.99
CA ALA A 136 -10.73 -25.54 -19.15
C ALA A 136 -11.95 -25.93 -20.00
N ALA A 137 -11.74 -26.69 -21.09
CA ALA A 137 -12.80 -27.01 -22.04
C ALA A 137 -14.03 -27.55 -21.28
N PRO A 138 -15.24 -27.01 -21.53
CA PRO A 138 -16.44 -27.55 -20.92
C PRO A 138 -16.63 -28.97 -21.49
N GLY A 139 -16.46 -30.02 -20.66
CA GLY A 139 -16.62 -31.39 -21.08
C GLY A 139 -15.63 -32.40 -20.51
N ALA A 140 -14.74 -32.05 -19.63
CA ALA A 140 -13.98 -33.04 -18.88
C ALA A 140 -14.92 -33.73 -17.87
N GLU A 141 -15.54 -34.83 -18.31
CA GLU A 141 -16.33 -35.70 -17.43
C GLU A 141 -15.47 -36.18 -16.24
N PRO A 142 -15.99 -36.14 -15.01
CA PRO A 142 -15.31 -36.70 -13.86
C PRO A 142 -15.39 -38.24 -13.94
N GLY A 143 -14.41 -38.88 -14.56
CA GLY A 143 -14.44 -40.35 -14.59
C GLY A 143 -13.47 -41.05 -15.51
N ARG A 144 -12.73 -40.39 -16.37
CA ARG A 144 -11.70 -41.06 -17.18
C ARG A 144 -10.30 -40.66 -16.71
N THR A 145 -9.61 -41.59 -16.08
CA THR A 145 -8.19 -41.55 -15.76
C THR A 145 -7.37 -41.61 -17.07
N THR A 146 -7.38 -40.53 -17.81
CA THR A 146 -6.38 -40.25 -18.84
C THR A 146 -5.50 -39.13 -18.29
N ALA A 147 -4.20 -39.24 -18.51
CA ALA A 147 -3.15 -38.39 -17.99
C ALA A 147 -3.64 -36.96 -17.70
N ARG A 148 -3.53 -36.55 -16.41
CA ARG A 148 -3.87 -35.17 -15.95
C ARG A 148 -3.35 -34.20 -16.97
N PRO A 149 -4.20 -33.39 -17.65
CA PRO A 149 -3.68 -32.33 -18.52
C PRO A 149 -2.65 -31.54 -17.73
N PRO A 150 -1.52 -31.16 -18.35
CA PRO A 150 -0.51 -30.37 -17.64
C PRO A 150 -1.23 -29.19 -16.99
N ALA A 151 -1.01 -29.04 -15.68
CA ALA A 151 -1.57 -27.89 -14.96
C ALA A 151 -1.23 -26.65 -15.79
N PRO A 152 -2.17 -25.72 -16.01
CA PRO A 152 -1.89 -24.52 -16.78
C PRO A 152 -0.62 -23.92 -16.22
N ASP A 153 0.36 -23.61 -17.09
CA ASP A 153 1.66 -23.07 -16.68
C ASP A 153 1.42 -21.89 -15.73
N ILE A 154 1.61 -22.15 -14.43
CA ILE A 154 1.40 -21.13 -13.40
C ILE A 154 2.50 -20.08 -13.64
N VAL A 155 2.10 -18.91 -14.11
CA VAL A 155 3.02 -17.80 -14.31
C VAL A 155 3.42 -17.27 -12.92
N THR A 156 4.58 -17.71 -12.45
CA THR A 156 5.04 -17.42 -11.08
C THR A 156 5.94 -16.18 -11.02
N THR A 157 6.56 -15.77 -12.14
CA THR A 157 7.49 -14.64 -12.18
C THR A 157 7.07 -13.58 -13.20
N ALA A 158 7.51 -12.33 -12.98
CA ALA A 158 7.26 -11.23 -13.91
C ALA A 158 7.87 -11.51 -15.30
N ALA A 159 9.07 -12.08 -15.35
CA ALA A 159 9.74 -12.43 -16.61
C ALA A 159 8.96 -13.52 -17.39
N GLN A 160 8.38 -14.50 -16.72
CA GLN A 160 7.49 -15.49 -17.38
C GLN A 160 6.23 -14.83 -17.93
N ALA A 161 5.63 -13.88 -17.17
CA ALA A 161 4.47 -13.13 -17.63
C ALA A 161 4.76 -12.37 -18.92
N VAL A 162 5.90 -11.67 -18.99
CA VAL A 162 6.33 -10.93 -20.19
C VAL A 162 6.52 -11.87 -21.37
N ARG A 163 7.23 -13.01 -21.20
CA ARG A 163 7.42 -13.99 -22.28
C ARG A 163 6.08 -14.53 -22.75
N ARG A 164 5.19 -14.91 -21.85
CA ARG A 164 3.87 -15.44 -22.21
C ARG A 164 3.01 -14.39 -22.91
N ALA A 165 3.02 -13.15 -22.43
CA ALA A 165 2.31 -12.04 -23.07
C ALA A 165 2.79 -11.81 -24.53
N GLY A 166 4.10 -11.94 -24.78
CA GLY A 166 4.65 -11.82 -26.13
C GLY A 166 4.23 -12.91 -27.12
N THR A 167 3.69 -14.04 -26.65
CA THR A 167 3.17 -15.13 -27.51
C THR A 167 1.67 -15.01 -27.81
N LEU A 168 0.94 -14.17 -27.07
CA LEU A 168 -0.50 -14.01 -27.25
C LEU A 168 -0.82 -13.13 -28.44
N LYS A 169 -1.86 -13.52 -29.18
CA LYS A 169 -2.42 -12.68 -30.25
C LYS A 169 -3.26 -11.55 -29.68
N ARG A 170 -3.44 -10.50 -30.47
CA ARG A 170 -4.26 -9.34 -30.09
C ARG A 170 -5.68 -9.71 -29.66
N GLU A 171 -6.29 -10.66 -30.30
CA GLU A 171 -7.67 -11.10 -30.04
C GLU A 171 -7.84 -11.81 -28.69
N GLU A 172 -6.73 -12.26 -28.09
CA GLU A 172 -6.73 -12.89 -26.76
C GLU A 172 -6.75 -11.85 -25.62
N TRP A 173 -6.60 -10.57 -25.95
CA TRP A 173 -6.61 -9.47 -25.02
C TRP A 173 -7.93 -8.70 -25.05
N THR A 174 -8.51 -8.48 -23.87
CA THR A 174 -9.66 -7.59 -23.68
C THR A 174 -9.16 -6.28 -23.10
N ARG A 175 -9.20 -5.21 -23.89
CA ARG A 175 -8.85 -3.87 -23.45
C ARG A 175 -10.02 -3.17 -22.77
N ARG A 176 -9.74 -2.41 -21.72
CA ARG A 176 -10.66 -1.47 -21.11
C ARG A 176 -9.95 -0.22 -20.58
N PRO A 177 -10.65 0.92 -20.47
CA PRO A 177 -10.12 2.09 -19.78
C PRO A 177 -9.96 1.80 -18.28
N TYR A 178 -9.21 2.67 -17.58
CA TYR A 178 -9.16 2.66 -16.13
C TYR A 178 -10.53 2.98 -15.53
N SER A 179 -10.84 2.30 -14.44
CA SER A 179 -11.99 2.56 -13.58
C SER A 179 -11.55 3.16 -12.24
N THR A 180 -12.49 3.39 -11.34
CA THR A 180 -12.23 3.82 -9.96
C THR A 180 -11.86 2.65 -9.04
N ALA A 181 -11.82 1.42 -9.55
CA ALA A 181 -11.48 0.22 -8.78
C ALA A 181 -10.07 0.34 -8.15
N PRO A 182 -9.85 -0.18 -6.93
CA PRO A 182 -8.57 -0.13 -6.24
C PRO A 182 -7.40 -0.68 -7.06
N LEU A 183 -7.60 -1.80 -7.75
CA LEU A 183 -6.57 -2.40 -8.62
C LEU A 183 -6.17 -1.43 -9.74
N ASP A 184 -7.14 -0.84 -10.42
CA ASP A 184 -6.89 0.07 -11.54
C ASP A 184 -6.07 1.29 -11.12
N ARG A 185 -6.40 1.87 -9.95
CA ARG A 185 -5.64 2.97 -9.37
C ARG A 185 -4.21 2.57 -9.01
N ALA A 186 -4.03 1.36 -8.45
CA ALA A 186 -2.71 0.83 -8.13
C ALA A 186 -1.88 0.58 -9.40
N LEU A 187 -2.46 0.00 -10.45
CA LEU A 187 -1.78 -0.23 -11.74
C LEU A 187 -1.38 1.09 -12.41
N ARG A 188 -2.28 2.09 -12.38
CA ARG A 188 -1.97 3.43 -12.90
C ARG A 188 -0.84 4.10 -12.11
N LEU A 189 -0.81 3.95 -10.79
CA LEU A 189 0.27 4.45 -9.95
C LEU A 189 1.61 3.84 -10.38
N VAL A 190 1.67 2.51 -10.64
CA VAL A 190 2.91 1.83 -11.05
C VAL A 190 3.54 2.50 -12.26
N VAL A 191 2.79 2.79 -13.32
CA VAL A 191 3.34 3.38 -14.57
C VAL A 191 3.57 4.89 -14.49
N SER A 192 3.02 5.57 -13.47
CA SER A 192 3.11 7.03 -13.30
C SER A 192 3.99 7.48 -12.14
N VAL A 193 4.49 6.56 -11.29
CA VAL A 193 5.25 6.93 -10.10
C VAL A 193 6.64 7.51 -10.42
N ALA A 194 7.26 7.08 -11.49
CA ALA A 194 8.56 7.58 -11.92
C ALA A 194 8.44 8.89 -12.74
N ALA A 195 9.51 9.66 -12.77
CA ALA A 195 9.59 10.92 -13.52
C ALA A 195 10.96 11.05 -14.22
N ASP A 196 10.97 11.63 -15.42
CA ASP A 196 12.16 11.81 -16.25
C ASP A 196 13.15 12.87 -15.73
N ARG A 197 12.80 13.53 -14.63
CA ARG A 197 13.64 14.53 -13.96
C ARG A 197 13.37 14.52 -12.45
N PRO A 198 14.34 14.98 -11.64
CA PRO A 198 14.14 15.15 -10.21
C PRO A 198 13.03 16.14 -9.90
N ASP A 199 12.29 15.89 -8.84
CA ASP A 199 11.35 16.86 -8.28
C ASP A 199 12.11 18.03 -7.64
N ASN A 200 11.45 19.15 -7.42
CA ASN A 200 12.05 20.28 -6.73
C ASN A 200 12.02 20.06 -5.21
N ALA A 201 13.19 19.80 -4.62
CA ALA A 201 13.34 19.53 -3.18
C ALA A 201 12.79 20.67 -2.29
N ALA A 202 12.98 21.95 -2.69
CA ALA A 202 12.50 23.08 -1.93
C ALA A 202 10.97 23.18 -1.94
N LEU A 203 10.33 22.83 -3.05
CA LEU A 203 8.86 22.74 -3.14
C LEU A 203 8.34 21.54 -2.36
N LEU A 204 9.01 20.39 -2.43
CA LEU A 204 8.67 19.23 -1.62
C LEU A 204 8.70 19.56 -0.13
N ALA A 205 9.76 20.15 0.38
CA ALA A 205 9.86 20.54 1.78
C ALA A 205 8.70 21.45 2.23
N ARG A 206 8.20 22.30 1.35
CA ARG A 206 7.07 23.20 1.62
C ARG A 206 5.69 22.56 1.45
N SER A 207 5.59 21.45 0.72
CA SER A 207 4.33 20.75 0.48
C SER A 207 3.91 19.80 1.62
N GLY A 208 4.63 19.85 2.76
CA GLY A 208 4.26 19.23 4.00
C GLY A 208 4.46 17.71 4.11
N PRO A 209 5.37 17.05 3.35
CA PRO A 209 5.70 15.66 3.63
C PRO A 209 6.38 15.55 5.00
N LEU A 210 6.23 14.39 5.61
CA LEU A 210 6.86 14.07 6.89
C LEU A 210 7.82 12.90 6.68
N TRP A 211 8.96 12.95 7.35
CA TRP A 211 9.66 11.74 7.73
C TRP A 211 8.85 11.07 8.85
N LEU A 212 8.56 9.79 8.71
CA LEU A 212 7.72 9.04 9.64
C LEU A 212 8.55 8.18 10.58
N ARG A 213 9.54 7.47 10.05
CA ARG A 213 10.45 6.57 10.77
C ARG A 213 11.53 6.03 9.84
N ASP A 214 12.52 5.37 10.42
CA ASP A 214 13.38 4.46 9.67
C ASP A 214 12.84 3.03 9.80
N GLU A 215 13.01 2.24 8.74
CA GLU A 215 12.55 0.86 8.67
C GLU A 215 13.59 0.01 7.91
N ARG A 216 13.73 -1.25 8.32
CA ARG A 216 14.55 -2.21 7.59
C ARG A 216 13.67 -3.15 6.80
N LEU A 217 13.95 -3.28 5.49
CA LEU A 217 13.35 -4.26 4.60
C LEU A 217 14.46 -5.09 3.98
N ASP A 218 14.36 -6.42 4.08
CA ASP A 218 15.36 -7.35 3.51
C ASP A 218 16.80 -7.02 3.95
N GLY A 219 16.99 -6.58 5.20
CA GLY A 219 18.29 -6.21 5.77
C GLY A 219 18.79 -4.80 5.42
N HIS A 220 18.16 -4.09 4.52
CA HIS A 220 18.52 -2.73 4.09
C HIS A 220 17.71 -1.66 4.85
N GLY A 221 18.34 -0.52 5.14
CA GLY A 221 17.70 0.60 5.82
C GLY A 221 17.02 1.54 4.84
N TYR A 222 15.82 2.02 5.22
CA TYR A 222 15.04 2.98 4.44
C TYR A 222 14.44 4.04 5.36
N GLY A 223 14.48 5.30 4.92
CA GLY A 223 13.60 6.31 5.48
C GLY A 223 12.18 6.14 4.93
N VAL A 224 11.21 6.20 5.81
CA VAL A 224 9.78 6.13 5.45
C VAL A 224 9.20 7.54 5.49
N PHE A 225 8.64 7.96 4.36
CA PHE A 225 8.14 9.32 4.16
C PHE A 225 6.67 9.32 3.78
N SER A 226 5.88 10.24 4.32
CA SER A 226 4.58 10.54 3.74
C SER A 226 4.75 11.31 2.43
N GLY A 227 3.82 11.15 1.49
CA GLY A 227 3.78 12.01 0.30
C GLY A 227 3.37 13.45 0.64
N PRO A 228 3.40 14.34 -0.36
CA PRO A 228 2.88 15.70 -0.22
C PRO A 228 1.44 15.67 0.28
N ARG A 229 1.09 16.60 1.15
CA ARG A 229 -0.28 16.76 1.61
C ARG A 229 -1.07 17.59 0.62
N PRO A 230 -2.35 17.28 0.38
CA PRO A 230 -3.21 18.21 -0.32
C PRO A 230 -3.21 19.55 0.40
N THR A 231 -3.23 20.66 -0.34
CA THR A 231 -3.40 21.98 0.28
C THR A 231 -4.70 21.96 1.10
N PRO A 232 -4.68 22.37 2.39
CA PRO A 232 -5.87 22.36 3.21
C PRO A 232 -6.96 23.18 2.53
N SER A 233 -8.03 22.55 2.08
CA SER A 233 -9.26 23.24 1.76
C SER A 233 -10.00 23.52 3.07
N VAL A 234 -10.79 24.58 3.12
CA VAL A 234 -11.55 25.00 4.32
C VAL A 234 -12.48 23.86 4.85
N SER A 235 -12.69 22.82 4.05
CA SER A 235 -13.49 21.64 4.37
C SER A 235 -12.66 20.37 4.64
N ALA A 236 -11.32 20.45 4.65
CA ALA A 236 -10.48 19.28 4.86
C ALA A 236 -10.54 18.85 6.33
N SER A 237 -10.99 17.62 6.56
CA SER A 237 -10.88 16.98 7.87
C SER A 237 -9.39 16.77 8.23
N PRO A 238 -9.00 16.83 9.52
CA PRO A 238 -7.65 16.46 9.97
C PRO A 238 -7.22 15.04 9.58
N ALA A 239 -8.15 14.22 9.07
CA ALA A 239 -7.92 12.87 8.55
C ALA A 239 -7.43 12.81 7.10
N ASP A 240 -7.28 13.95 6.40
CA ASP A 240 -6.72 13.99 5.05
C ASP A 240 -5.17 13.95 5.08
N ASP A 241 -4.67 12.89 5.70
CA ASP A 241 -3.26 12.50 5.60
C ASP A 241 -2.91 12.20 4.15
N SER A 242 -1.61 12.37 3.83
CA SER A 242 -1.10 11.95 2.51
C SER A 242 -1.59 10.53 2.18
N THR A 243 -2.11 10.37 0.98
CA THR A 243 -2.56 9.07 0.50
C THR A 243 -1.41 8.13 0.13
N LEU A 244 -0.17 8.63 0.08
CA LEU A 244 1.03 7.89 -0.33
C LEU A 244 2.05 7.86 0.79
N THR A 245 2.76 6.72 0.89
CA THR A 245 3.95 6.57 1.74
C THR A 245 5.05 5.91 0.93
N TYR A 246 6.28 6.41 1.09
CA TYR A 246 7.46 6.00 0.32
C TYR A 246 8.54 5.43 1.23
N TRP A 247 9.17 4.33 0.83
CA TRP A 247 10.40 3.78 1.41
C TRP A 247 11.55 4.11 0.47
N ILE A 248 12.44 4.98 0.92
CA ILE A 248 13.54 5.53 0.12
C ILE A 248 14.84 5.29 0.88
N ASP A 249 15.85 4.73 0.21
CA ASP A 249 17.16 4.52 0.81
C ASP A 249 17.98 5.83 0.88
N THR A 250 19.21 5.75 1.41
CA THR A 250 20.11 6.89 1.54
C THR A 250 20.53 7.49 0.20
N ASP A 251 20.51 6.72 -0.87
CA ASP A 251 20.88 7.13 -2.22
C ASP A 251 19.69 7.69 -3.03
N GLY A 252 18.49 7.69 -2.44
CA GLY A 252 17.28 8.13 -3.09
C GLY A 252 16.61 7.05 -3.95
N ASN A 253 16.98 5.76 -3.81
CA ASN A 253 16.29 4.72 -4.55
C ASN A 253 14.97 4.34 -3.87
N LEU A 254 13.93 4.20 -4.69
CA LEU A 254 12.59 3.83 -4.25
C LEU A 254 12.47 2.31 -4.13
N ARG A 255 12.18 1.82 -2.92
CA ARG A 255 11.98 0.39 -2.65
C ARG A 255 10.52 0.01 -2.59
N ARG A 256 9.69 0.87 -2.02
CA ARG A 256 8.26 0.61 -1.82
C ARG A 256 7.45 1.88 -1.87
N VAL A 257 6.25 1.78 -2.41
CA VAL A 257 5.20 2.78 -2.27
C VAL A 257 3.96 2.10 -1.72
N THR A 258 3.34 2.67 -0.70
CA THR A 258 1.96 2.32 -0.34
C THR A 258 1.02 3.44 -0.69
N ALA A 259 -0.17 3.08 -1.15
CA ALA A 259 -1.21 4.04 -1.49
C ALA A 259 -2.52 3.65 -0.83
N ARG A 260 -3.18 4.61 -0.16
CA ARG A 260 -4.51 4.42 0.41
C ARG A 260 -5.54 4.37 -0.71
N MET A 261 -6.18 3.24 -0.90
CA MET A 261 -7.20 3.02 -1.92
C MET A 261 -8.61 3.38 -1.43
N SER A 262 -8.88 3.07 -0.16
CA SER A 262 -10.09 3.44 0.57
C SER A 262 -9.77 3.43 2.07
N PRO A 263 -10.64 3.90 2.96
CA PRO A 263 -10.42 3.81 4.40
C PRO A 263 -10.05 2.38 4.83
N GLY A 264 -8.89 2.23 5.48
CA GLY A 264 -8.38 0.92 5.93
C GLY A 264 -7.79 0.00 4.85
N HIS A 265 -7.86 0.34 3.57
CA HIS A 265 -7.35 -0.48 2.48
C HIS A 265 -6.21 0.21 1.74
N TYR A 266 -5.06 -0.48 1.69
CA TYR A 266 -3.84 0.03 1.06
C TYR A 266 -3.39 -0.92 -0.04
N ALA A 267 -2.92 -0.33 -1.14
CA ALA A 267 -2.12 -1.06 -2.12
C ALA A 267 -0.64 -0.86 -1.79
N THR A 268 0.14 -1.92 -1.89
CA THR A 268 1.59 -1.88 -1.74
C THR A 268 2.22 -2.20 -3.09
N VAL A 269 3.14 -1.34 -3.53
CA VAL A 269 3.99 -1.54 -4.72
C VAL A 269 5.42 -1.71 -4.25
N ASP A 270 5.98 -2.89 -4.42
CA ASP A 270 7.38 -3.21 -4.15
C ASP A 270 8.20 -3.18 -5.43
N PHE A 271 9.30 -2.44 -5.46
CA PHE A 271 10.33 -2.53 -6.50
C PHE A 271 11.29 -3.65 -6.12
N VAL A 272 11.12 -4.81 -6.76
CA VAL A 272 11.84 -6.04 -6.39
C VAL A 272 13.22 -6.09 -7.01
N ALA A 273 13.32 -5.72 -8.29
CA ALA A 273 14.58 -5.63 -9.03
C ALA A 273 14.52 -4.47 -10.03
N THR A 274 15.67 -3.84 -10.24
CA THR A 274 15.82 -2.71 -11.16
C THR A 274 16.77 -3.05 -12.28
N ARG A 275 16.70 -2.31 -13.40
CA ARG A 275 17.53 -2.53 -14.61
C ARG A 275 17.47 -3.97 -15.10
N VAL A 276 16.25 -4.56 -15.06
CA VAL A 276 16.07 -5.92 -15.55
C VAL A 276 16.25 -5.98 -17.07
N ARG A 277 16.81 -7.09 -17.56
CA ARG A 277 17.05 -7.27 -18.99
C ARG A 277 15.77 -7.60 -19.79
N THR A 278 14.68 -7.87 -19.11
CA THR A 278 13.40 -8.21 -19.72
C THR A 278 12.72 -6.95 -20.23
N GLY A 279 12.73 -6.73 -21.54
CA GLY A 279 12.00 -5.61 -22.15
C GLY A 279 10.48 -5.84 -22.12
N VAL A 280 9.73 -4.77 -21.95
CA VAL A 280 8.26 -4.82 -22.01
C VAL A 280 7.82 -4.77 -23.47
N PRO A 281 7.04 -5.76 -23.97
CA PRO A 281 6.58 -5.77 -25.35
C PRO A 281 5.65 -4.58 -25.65
N GLY A 282 5.43 -4.31 -26.93
CA GLY A 282 4.46 -3.31 -27.38
C GLY A 282 3.07 -3.58 -26.79
N ALA A 283 2.29 -2.52 -26.59
CA ALA A 283 0.92 -2.69 -26.10
C ALA A 283 0.13 -3.57 -27.08
N PRO A 284 -0.63 -4.58 -26.60
CA PRO A 284 -1.29 -5.54 -27.48
C PRO A 284 -2.38 -4.90 -28.36
N TRP A 285 -2.72 -3.65 -28.09
CA TRP A 285 -3.72 -2.88 -28.83
C TRP A 285 -3.12 -1.82 -29.76
N THR A 286 -1.82 -1.54 -29.73
CA THR A 286 -1.20 -0.64 -30.71
C THR A 286 -1.01 -1.37 -32.05
N LYS A 287 -1.38 -0.71 -33.16
CA LYS A 287 -0.94 -1.19 -34.48
C LYS A 287 0.58 -1.00 -34.54
N GLY A 288 1.29 -2.08 -34.87
CA GLY A 288 2.70 -2.02 -35.19
C GLY A 288 2.94 -1.21 -36.47
#